data_b38ba9272f44679b7ca116e63d7be5eb
#
_entry.id   b38ba9272f44679b7ca116e63d7be5eb
#
_cell.length_a   1.000
_cell.length_b   1.000
_cell.length_c   1.000
_cell.angle_alpha   90.00
_cell.angle_beta   90.00
_cell.angle_gamma   90.00
#
_symmetry.space_group_name_H-M   'P 1'
#
loop_
_entity.id
_entity.type
_entity.pdbx_description
1 polymer ?
#
loop_
_entity_poly.entity_id
_entity_poly.type
_entity_poly.pdbx_seq_one_letter_code
_entity_poly.pdbx_strand_id
1 'polypeptide(L)'
;MPHGIAVDSDSNVYVTDTWNSRIQKFDSTGTFIAKWGSYGTGDGQFDFPQGITIDADGSIYVADNANQRIQKFDSNGTFITKWGSGGTGDGEFDR
;
A
#
# COMPACT_ATOMS: atom_id res chain seq x y z
N MET A 1 -2.02 -4.08 13.70
CA MET A 1 -3.27 -4.68 13.23
C MET A 1 -3.37 -4.60 11.72
N PRO A 2 -3.44 -5.73 11.01
CA PRO A 2 -3.62 -5.70 9.56
C PRO A 2 -5.03 -5.23 9.21
N HIS A 3 -5.18 -4.53 8.11
CA HIS A 3 -6.47 -3.95 7.73
C HIS A 3 -6.89 -4.32 6.30
N GLY A 4 -5.97 -4.28 5.33
CA GLY A 4 -6.27 -4.64 3.95
C GLY A 4 -5.44 -5.82 3.49
N ILE A 5 -5.96 -6.56 2.53
CA ILE A 5 -5.29 -7.72 1.95
C ILE A 5 -5.54 -7.76 0.45
N ALA A 6 -4.50 -8.12 -0.32
CA ALA A 6 -4.59 -8.33 -1.77
C ALA A 6 -3.70 -9.49 -2.16
N VAL A 7 -4.05 -10.13 -3.27
CA VAL A 7 -3.33 -11.32 -3.77
C VAL A 7 -2.96 -11.07 -5.23
N ASP A 8 -1.71 -11.35 -5.61
CA ASP A 8 -1.27 -11.22 -7.00
C ASP A 8 -1.51 -12.50 -7.80
N SER A 9 -1.13 -12.49 -9.08
CA SER A 9 -1.36 -13.63 -9.98
C SER A 9 -0.53 -14.86 -9.61
N ASP A 10 0.53 -14.70 -8.83
CA ASP A 10 1.37 -15.80 -8.35
C ASP A 10 0.92 -16.30 -6.97
N SER A 11 -0.22 -15.82 -6.48
CA SER A 11 -0.79 -16.18 -5.18
C SER A 11 0.03 -15.65 -4.00
N ASN A 12 0.86 -14.63 -4.21
CA ASN A 12 1.50 -13.92 -3.12
C ASN A 12 0.50 -12.98 -2.45
N VAL A 13 0.56 -12.89 -1.14
CA VAL A 13 -0.39 -12.15 -0.31
C VAL A 13 0.27 -10.89 0.22
N TYR A 14 -0.39 -9.76 0.04
CA TYR A 14 0.08 -8.46 0.50
C TYR A 14 -0.88 -7.92 1.55
N VAL A 15 -0.36 -7.49 2.67
CA VAL A 15 -1.16 -7.06 3.82
C VAL A 15 -0.74 -5.66 4.26
N THR A 16 -1.72 -4.76 4.41
CA THR A 16 -1.45 -3.48 5.06
C THR A 16 -1.43 -3.69 6.57
N ASP A 17 -0.26 -3.49 7.17
CA ASP A 17 -0.07 -3.52 8.61
C ASP A 17 -0.25 -2.08 9.11
N THR A 18 -1.51 -1.70 9.27
CA THR A 18 -1.95 -0.32 9.40
C THR A 18 -1.27 0.43 10.55
N TRP A 19 -1.24 -0.18 11.73
CA TRP A 19 -0.69 0.48 12.92
C TRP A 19 0.83 0.59 12.89
N ASN A 20 1.50 -0.21 12.05
CA ASN A 20 2.95 -0.16 11.88
C ASN A 20 3.38 0.59 10.61
N SER A 21 2.43 1.19 9.90
CA SER A 21 2.69 2.00 8.70
C SER A 21 3.53 1.28 7.66
N ARG A 22 3.21 0.02 7.39
CA ARG A 22 4.00 -0.79 6.46
C ARG A 22 3.11 -1.77 5.70
N ILE A 23 3.70 -2.33 4.62
CA ILE A 23 3.12 -3.41 3.83
C ILE A 23 3.97 -4.65 4.07
N GLN A 24 3.35 -5.81 4.22
CA GLN A 24 4.06 -7.08 4.31
C GLN A 24 3.60 -8.01 3.19
N LYS A 25 4.55 -8.75 2.63
CA LYS A 25 4.31 -9.70 1.55
C LYS A 25 4.66 -11.11 2.02
N PHE A 26 3.75 -12.05 1.75
CA PHE A 26 3.89 -13.47 2.08
C PHE A 26 3.63 -14.30 0.83
N ASP A 27 4.16 -15.52 0.79
CA ASP A 27 3.78 -16.46 -0.26
C ASP A 27 2.44 -17.13 0.07
N SER A 28 1.97 -18.02 -0.79
CA SER A 28 0.67 -18.66 -0.66
C SER A 28 0.57 -19.59 0.57
N THR A 29 1.68 -19.95 1.16
CA THR A 29 1.71 -20.80 2.37
C THR A 29 1.84 -20.00 3.66
N GLY A 30 1.92 -18.66 3.54
CA GLY A 30 2.07 -17.77 4.69
C GLY A 30 3.52 -17.52 5.09
N THR A 31 4.47 -17.92 4.27
CA THR A 31 5.89 -17.66 4.53
C THR A 31 6.21 -16.22 4.17
N PHE A 32 6.84 -15.50 5.09
CA PHE A 32 7.23 -14.10 4.91
C PHE A 32 8.24 -13.95 3.78
N ILE A 33 7.98 -12.99 2.88
CA ILE A 33 8.88 -12.69 1.76
C ILE A 33 9.56 -11.33 1.95
N ALA A 34 8.80 -10.27 2.20
CA ALA A 34 9.32 -8.91 2.25
C ALA A 34 8.39 -7.97 3.00
N LYS A 35 8.92 -6.82 3.38
CA LYS A 35 8.13 -5.73 3.94
C LYS A 35 8.73 -4.41 3.50
N TRP A 36 7.89 -3.36 3.44
CA TRP A 36 8.36 -2.01 3.18
C TRP A 36 7.41 -1.00 3.81
N GLY A 37 7.91 0.21 3.96
CA GLY A 37 7.16 1.32 4.52
C GLY A 37 7.61 1.67 5.93
N SER A 38 7.36 2.91 6.28
CA SER A 38 7.58 3.47 7.61
C SER A 38 6.62 4.63 7.80
N TYR A 39 6.48 5.09 9.03
CA TYR A 39 5.63 6.22 9.32
C TYR A 39 6.19 7.51 8.71
N GLY A 40 5.37 8.27 8.03
CA GLY A 40 5.77 9.56 7.52
C GLY A 40 4.96 10.01 6.31
N THR A 41 5.43 11.10 5.68
CA THR A 41 4.77 11.72 4.53
C THR A 41 5.61 11.64 3.25
N GLY A 42 6.79 11.07 3.31
CA GLY A 42 7.66 10.91 2.15
C GLY A 42 7.23 9.79 1.22
N ASP A 43 7.95 9.65 0.11
CA ASP A 43 7.70 8.57 -0.84
C ASP A 43 8.00 7.23 -0.18
N GLY A 44 7.05 6.29 -0.28
CA GLY A 44 7.19 5.00 0.37
C GLY A 44 6.94 5.00 1.87
N GLN A 45 6.58 6.15 2.44
CA GLN A 45 6.16 6.26 3.83
C GLN A 45 4.65 6.32 3.92
N PHE A 46 4.09 5.91 5.03
CA PHE A 46 2.65 5.83 5.22
C PHE A 46 2.23 6.43 6.56
N ASP A 47 1.00 6.91 6.58
CA ASP A 47 0.31 7.23 7.82
C ASP A 47 -1.05 6.58 7.74
N PHE A 48 -1.24 5.49 8.48
CA PHE A 48 -2.48 4.75 8.54
C PHE A 48 -2.90 4.17 7.17
N PRO A 49 -2.03 3.36 6.50
CA PRO A 49 -2.42 2.74 5.23
C PRO A 49 -3.51 1.70 5.47
N GLN A 50 -4.53 1.69 4.62
CA GLN A 50 -5.67 0.79 4.79
C GLN A 50 -5.95 -0.05 3.56
N GLY A 51 -6.36 0.56 2.46
CA GLY A 51 -6.73 -0.16 1.26
C GLY A 51 -5.51 -0.56 0.44
N ILE A 52 -5.56 -1.72 -0.19
CA ILE A 52 -4.51 -2.21 -1.07
C ILE A 52 -5.14 -2.99 -2.21
N THR A 53 -4.63 -2.79 -3.42
CA THR A 53 -5.05 -3.57 -4.59
C THR A 53 -3.86 -3.77 -5.51
N ILE A 54 -3.97 -4.76 -6.40
CA ILE A 54 -2.89 -5.15 -7.31
C ILE A 54 -3.49 -5.26 -8.71
N ASP A 55 -2.84 -4.64 -9.71
CA ASP A 55 -3.31 -4.75 -11.08
C ASP A 55 -2.72 -5.96 -11.79
N ALA A 56 -3.08 -6.16 -13.06
CA ALA A 56 -2.67 -7.30 -13.85
C ALA A 56 -1.15 -7.35 -14.09
N ASP A 57 -0.47 -6.22 -14.00
CA ASP A 57 0.97 -6.13 -14.18
C ASP A 57 1.74 -6.37 -12.88
N GLY A 58 1.03 -6.61 -11.78
CA GLY A 58 1.64 -6.80 -10.47
C GLY A 58 1.97 -5.51 -9.76
N SER A 59 1.53 -4.36 -10.27
CA SER A 59 1.71 -3.08 -9.58
C SER A 59 0.77 -3.00 -8.39
N ILE A 60 1.27 -2.46 -7.28
CA ILE A 60 0.57 -2.42 -6.01
C ILE A 60 0.15 -0.98 -5.72
N TYR A 61 -1.14 -0.80 -5.39
CA TYR A 61 -1.70 0.52 -5.08
C TYR A 61 -2.16 0.51 -3.64
N VAL A 62 -1.68 1.46 -2.86
CA VAL A 62 -1.98 1.56 -1.42
C VAL A 62 -2.67 2.89 -1.12
N ALA A 63 -3.81 2.81 -0.46
CA ALA A 63 -4.51 3.99 0.05
C ALA A 63 -3.86 4.40 1.37
N ASP A 64 -3.09 5.48 1.34
CA ASP A 64 -2.39 6.05 2.50
C ASP A 64 -3.35 7.05 3.15
N ASN A 65 -4.20 6.53 4.02
CA ASN A 65 -5.43 7.20 4.42
C ASN A 65 -5.22 8.53 5.14
N ALA A 66 -4.34 8.57 6.12
CA ALA A 66 -4.12 9.80 6.88
C ALA A 66 -3.41 10.87 6.06
N ASN A 67 -2.63 10.47 5.06
CA ASN A 67 -1.98 11.41 4.13
C ASN A 67 -2.86 11.73 2.92
N GLN A 68 -4.05 11.14 2.82
CA GLN A 68 -5.04 11.42 1.78
C GLN A 68 -4.46 11.28 0.37
N ARG A 69 -3.79 10.15 0.12
CA ARG A 69 -3.16 9.89 -1.17
C ARG A 69 -3.14 8.41 -1.51
N ILE A 70 -2.89 8.10 -2.79
CA ILE A 70 -2.60 6.76 -3.26
C ILE A 70 -1.12 6.71 -3.60
N GLN A 71 -0.46 5.63 -3.22
CA GLN A 71 0.92 5.37 -3.63
C GLN A 71 0.97 4.08 -4.45
N LYS A 72 1.77 4.10 -5.51
CA LYS A 72 1.94 2.95 -6.41
C LYS A 72 3.35 2.41 -6.27
N PHE A 73 3.46 1.09 -6.16
CA PHE A 73 4.74 0.37 -6.02
C PHE A 73 4.80 -0.75 -7.05
N ASP A 74 6.01 -1.19 -7.39
CA ASP A 74 6.16 -2.43 -8.15
C ASP A 74 6.02 -3.64 -7.20
N SER A 75 6.11 -4.84 -7.77
CA SER A 75 5.92 -6.08 -7.00
C SER A 75 6.99 -6.33 -5.93
N ASN A 76 8.09 -5.59 -5.98
CA ASN A 76 9.18 -5.69 -4.99
C ASN A 76 9.08 -4.61 -3.91
N GLY A 77 8.07 -3.75 -3.99
CA GLY A 77 7.90 -2.66 -3.03
C GLY A 77 8.64 -1.39 -3.38
N THR A 78 9.18 -1.27 -4.60
CA THR A 78 9.83 -0.06 -5.05
C THR A 78 8.79 0.98 -5.43
N PHE A 79 8.93 2.19 -4.88
CA PHE A 79 8.00 3.29 -5.15
C PHE A 79 8.05 3.70 -6.62
N ILE A 80 6.86 3.87 -7.23
CA ILE A 80 6.73 4.31 -8.62
C ILE A 80 6.18 5.74 -8.70
N THR A 81 5.03 5.98 -8.11
CA THR A 81 4.37 7.29 -8.15
C THR A 81 3.33 7.42 -7.05
N LYS A 82 2.83 8.61 -6.87
CA LYS A 82 1.75 8.90 -5.92
C LYS A 82 0.87 10.00 -6.49
N TRP A 83 -0.36 10.07 -5.99
CA TRP A 83 -1.29 11.15 -6.31
C TRP A 83 -2.31 11.31 -5.20
N GLY A 84 -2.94 12.49 -5.18
CA GLY A 84 -3.97 12.84 -4.21
C GLY A 84 -3.47 13.87 -3.22
N SER A 85 -4.43 14.56 -2.61
CA SER A 85 -4.21 15.51 -1.53
C SER A 85 -5.51 15.65 -0.76
N GLY A 86 -5.44 16.25 0.41
CA GLY A 86 -6.65 16.49 1.21
C GLY A 86 -7.55 17.51 0.53
N GLY A 87 -8.86 17.21 0.48
CA GLY A 87 -9.83 18.10 -0.09
C GLY A 87 -10.94 17.37 -0.81
N THR A 88 -11.73 18.12 -1.58
CA THR A 88 -12.88 17.60 -2.32
C THR A 88 -12.77 17.84 -3.82
N GLY A 89 -11.64 18.36 -4.31
CA GLY A 89 -11.42 18.57 -5.74
C GLY A 89 -11.06 17.27 -6.46
N ASP A 90 -10.94 17.35 -7.77
CA ASP A 90 -10.54 16.20 -8.58
C ASP A 90 -9.14 15.76 -8.19
N GLY A 91 -8.95 14.45 -7.97
CA GLY A 91 -7.69 13.89 -7.54
C GLY A 91 -7.35 14.11 -6.07
N GLU A 92 -8.26 14.71 -5.31
CA GLU A 92 -8.12 14.91 -3.87
C GLU A 92 -8.99 13.92 -3.10
N PHE A 93 -8.66 13.71 -1.84
CA PHE A 93 -9.38 12.74 -1.01
C PHE A 93 -9.86 13.38 0.29
N ASP A 94 -11.05 12.95 0.73
CA ASP A 94 -11.61 13.30 2.03
C ASP A 94 -11.65 11.99 2.83
N ARG A 95 -10.91 11.95 3.95
CA ARG A 95 -10.75 10.73 4.76
C ARG A 95 -12.07 10.24 5.31
#